data_1c9ea44493df757899afbe9dbc632016
#
_entry.id   1c9ea44493df757899afbe9dbc632016
#
_cell.length_a   1.000
_cell.length_b   1.000
_cell.length_c   1.000
_cell.angle_alpha   90.00
_cell.angle_beta   90.00
_cell.angle_gamma   90.00
#
_symmetry.space_group_name_H-M   'P 1'
#
loop_
_entity.id
_entity.type
_entity.pdbx_description
1 polymer ?
#
loop_
_entity_poly.entity_id
_entity_poly.type
_entity_poly.pdbx_seq_one_letter_code
_entity_poly.pdbx_strand_id
1 'polypeptide(L)'
;MRSKDQNKEDRKSLKYQVGLALRRYFKELDGNKATNVFEMVIKEVEKPMLEEVMKFCNGNKSQASKILGINRVTLRTKLKQYNINTVSYTHLTLPTTPYV
;
A
#
# COMPACT_ATOMS: atom_id res chain seq x y z
N MET A 1 -16.43 25.81 11.14
CA MET A 1 -15.26 25.93 10.43
C MET A 1 -14.31 24.77 10.51
N ARG A 2 -13.86 24.47 11.66
CA ARG A 2 -13.01 23.35 11.85
C ARG A 2 -13.61 22.06 11.41
N SER A 3 -14.86 21.84 11.67
CA SER A 3 -15.49 20.59 11.31
C SER A 3 -15.52 20.39 9.81
N LYS A 4 -15.59 21.47 9.08
CA LYS A 4 -15.58 21.39 7.65
C LYS A 4 -14.23 20.89 7.14
N ASP A 5 -13.16 21.46 7.67
CA ASP A 5 -11.83 21.06 7.30
C ASP A 5 -11.56 19.63 7.71
N GLN A 6 -12.06 19.24 8.87
CA GLN A 6 -11.92 17.89 9.34
C GLN A 6 -12.61 16.90 8.44
N ASN A 7 -13.79 17.23 7.96
CA ASN A 7 -14.50 16.35 7.05
C ASN A 7 -13.73 16.12 5.77
N LYS A 8 -13.10 17.17 5.29
CA LYS A 8 -12.30 17.07 4.09
C LYS A 8 -11.11 16.17 4.31
N GLU A 9 -10.45 16.35 5.44
CA GLU A 9 -9.31 15.53 5.77
C GLU A 9 -9.69 14.09 5.98
N ASP A 10 -10.85 13.88 6.61
CA ASP A 10 -11.33 12.52 6.83
C ASP A 10 -11.55 11.79 5.51
N ARG A 11 -12.10 12.47 4.55
CA ARG A 11 -12.34 11.85 3.25
C ARG A 11 -11.07 11.49 2.52
N LYS A 12 -10.00 12.24 2.78
CA LYS A 12 -8.72 11.96 2.16
C LYS A 12 -7.89 10.98 2.97
N SER A 13 -8.28 10.71 4.20
CA SER A 13 -7.46 9.88 5.07
C SER A 13 -7.53 8.42 4.65
N LEU A 14 -6.46 7.70 4.96
CA LEU A 14 -6.42 6.29 4.74
C LEU A 14 -7.50 5.57 5.53
N LYS A 15 -7.68 6.02 6.75
CA LYS A 15 -8.71 5.48 7.63
C LYS A 15 -10.09 5.52 6.96
N TYR A 16 -10.42 6.64 6.40
CA TYR A 16 -11.71 6.81 5.74
C TYR A 16 -11.83 5.88 4.54
N GLN A 17 -10.78 5.81 3.73
CA GLN A 17 -10.79 4.99 2.53
C GLN A 17 -10.92 3.51 2.86
N VAL A 18 -10.23 3.06 3.90
CA VAL A 18 -10.33 1.67 4.32
C VAL A 18 -11.74 1.35 4.78
N GLY A 19 -12.33 2.24 5.59
CA GLY A 19 -13.69 2.04 6.07
C GLY A 19 -14.69 1.96 4.94
N LEU A 20 -14.51 2.82 3.95
CA LEU A 20 -15.41 2.84 2.80
C LEU A 20 -15.29 1.56 2.00
N ALA A 21 -14.07 1.10 1.79
CA ALA A 21 -13.84 -0.13 1.05
C ALA A 21 -14.44 -1.33 1.75
N LEU A 22 -14.32 -1.37 3.07
CA LEU A 22 -14.87 -2.47 3.84
C LEU A 22 -16.39 -2.48 3.83
N ARG A 23 -16.99 -1.29 3.90
CA ARG A 23 -18.45 -1.20 3.81
C ARG A 23 -18.94 -1.74 2.48
N ARG A 24 -18.23 -1.41 1.41
CA ARG A 24 -18.59 -1.91 0.10
C ARG A 24 -18.42 -3.42 0.02
N TYR A 25 -17.37 -3.93 0.60
CA TYR A 25 -17.11 -5.36 0.61
C TYR A 25 -18.23 -6.12 1.32
N PHE A 26 -18.63 -5.64 2.50
CA PHE A 26 -19.68 -6.30 3.24
C PHE A 26 -21.01 -6.25 2.52
N LYS A 27 -21.24 -5.17 1.83
CA LYS A 27 -22.47 -5.04 1.06
C LYS A 27 -22.51 -6.03 -0.11
N GLU A 28 -21.37 -6.21 -0.75
CA GLU A 28 -21.29 -7.10 -1.90
C GLU A 28 -21.32 -8.57 -1.51
N LEU A 29 -21.09 -8.88 -0.25
CA LEU A 29 -21.19 -10.25 0.21
C LEU A 29 -22.61 -10.77 0.09
N ASP A 30 -23.56 -9.88 0.24
CA ASP A 30 -24.98 -10.20 0.02
C ASP A 30 -25.42 -11.46 0.75
N GLY A 31 -25.21 -11.47 2.07
CA GLY A 31 -25.64 -12.59 2.88
C GLY A 31 -24.62 -13.69 3.08
N ASN A 32 -23.58 -13.70 2.30
CA ASN A 32 -22.50 -14.66 2.49
C ASN A 32 -21.70 -14.29 3.72
N LYS A 33 -21.11 -15.32 4.33
CA LYS A 33 -20.37 -15.10 5.54
C LYS A 33 -19.03 -14.45 5.30
N ALA A 34 -18.75 -13.42 6.06
CA ALA A 34 -17.43 -12.80 5.99
C ALA A 34 -16.46 -13.60 6.85
N THR A 35 -15.34 -14.01 6.28
CA THR A 35 -14.32 -14.74 7.02
C THR A 35 -12.95 -14.21 6.64
N ASN A 36 -12.01 -14.37 7.56
CA ASN A 36 -10.61 -13.98 7.30
C ASN A 36 -10.47 -12.53 6.85
N VAL A 37 -11.31 -11.66 7.39
CA VAL A 37 -11.32 -10.26 6.99
C VAL A 37 -10.00 -9.57 7.32
N PHE A 38 -9.45 -9.89 8.49
CA PHE A 38 -8.19 -9.27 8.90
C PHE A 38 -7.08 -9.56 7.88
N GLU A 39 -6.95 -10.83 7.54
CA GLU A 39 -5.92 -11.25 6.59
C GLU A 39 -6.13 -10.60 5.22
N MET A 40 -7.38 -10.56 4.80
CA MET A 40 -7.71 -9.96 3.52
C MET A 40 -7.34 -8.49 3.47
N VAL A 41 -7.71 -7.75 4.52
CA VAL A 41 -7.43 -6.32 4.57
C VAL A 41 -5.92 -6.06 4.60
N ILE A 42 -5.20 -6.83 5.41
CA ILE A 42 -3.76 -6.65 5.50
C ILE A 42 -3.10 -6.86 4.14
N LYS A 43 -3.49 -7.89 3.44
CA LYS A 43 -2.92 -8.16 2.12
C LYS A 43 -3.25 -7.08 1.11
N GLU A 44 -4.51 -6.62 1.15
CA GLU A 44 -4.94 -5.59 0.21
C GLU A 44 -4.25 -4.26 0.44
N VAL A 45 -3.92 -3.97 1.68
CA VAL A 45 -3.28 -2.70 2.03
C VAL A 45 -1.77 -2.78 1.93
N GLU A 46 -1.19 -3.89 2.33
CA GLU A 46 0.27 -4.01 2.35
C GLU A 46 0.90 -3.88 0.99
N LYS A 47 0.33 -4.52 0.01
CA LYS A 47 0.93 -4.50 -1.32
C LYS A 47 1.05 -3.08 -1.89
N PRO A 48 -0.04 -2.32 -2.00
CA PRO A 48 0.09 -0.96 -2.53
C PRO A 48 0.93 -0.07 -1.63
N MET A 49 0.90 -0.31 -0.33
CA MET A 49 1.73 0.47 0.59
C MET A 49 3.21 0.27 0.29
N LEU A 50 3.61 -0.99 0.14
CA LEU A 50 4.99 -1.30 -0.16
C LEU A 50 5.40 -0.76 -1.52
N GLU A 51 4.52 -0.91 -2.50
CA GLU A 51 4.80 -0.42 -3.83
C GLU A 51 5.03 1.09 -3.85
N GLU A 52 4.18 1.82 -3.15
CA GLU A 52 4.31 3.28 -3.13
C GLU A 52 5.56 3.73 -2.39
N VAL A 53 5.88 3.07 -1.28
CA VAL A 53 7.08 3.43 -0.54
C VAL A 53 8.34 3.11 -1.35
N MET A 54 8.35 1.97 -2.05
CA MET A 54 9.51 1.62 -2.86
C MET A 54 9.70 2.60 -4.02
N LYS A 55 8.61 3.07 -4.60
CA LYS A 55 8.69 4.09 -5.64
C LYS A 55 9.26 5.38 -5.08
N PHE A 56 8.75 5.78 -3.94
CA PHE A 56 9.19 7.00 -3.28
C PHE A 56 10.70 6.95 -2.99
N CYS A 57 11.20 5.77 -2.66
CA CYS A 57 12.60 5.58 -2.31
C CYS A 57 13.47 5.16 -3.50
N ASN A 58 12.91 5.10 -4.68
CA ASN A 58 13.61 4.66 -5.88
C ASN A 58 14.30 3.31 -5.71
N GLY A 59 13.64 2.40 -5.03
CA GLY A 59 14.15 1.06 -4.83
C GLY A 59 15.13 0.90 -3.69
N ASN A 60 15.37 1.96 -2.94
CA ASN A 60 16.32 1.91 -1.82
C ASN A 60 15.66 1.26 -0.61
N LYS A 61 16.01 0.00 -0.37
CA LYS A 61 15.38 -0.78 0.69
C LYS A 61 15.72 -0.28 2.09
N SER A 62 16.94 0.23 2.26
CA SER A 62 17.32 0.78 3.56
C SER A 62 16.43 1.95 3.94
N GLN A 63 16.26 2.85 3.00
CA GLN A 63 15.43 4.02 3.23
C GLN A 63 13.98 3.62 3.42
N ALA A 64 13.50 2.69 2.61
CA ALA A 64 12.13 2.22 2.70
C ALA A 64 11.83 1.59 4.05
N SER A 65 12.76 0.80 4.57
CA SER A 65 12.55 0.16 5.87
C SER A 65 12.43 1.19 6.98
N LYS A 66 13.20 2.27 6.87
CA LYS A 66 13.13 3.34 7.85
C LYS A 66 11.80 4.08 7.78
N ILE A 67 11.36 4.38 6.58
CA ILE A 67 10.08 5.08 6.39
C ILE A 67 8.94 4.22 6.89
N LEU A 68 8.97 2.93 6.58
CA LEU A 68 7.93 2.01 7.01
C LEU A 68 8.01 1.66 8.50
N GLY A 69 9.20 1.81 9.08
CA GLY A 69 9.39 1.45 10.48
C GLY A 69 9.48 -0.05 10.69
N ILE A 70 9.99 -0.77 9.71
CA ILE A 70 10.16 -2.22 9.84
C ILE A 70 11.60 -2.59 9.53
N ASN A 71 11.96 -3.80 9.93
CA ASN A 71 13.30 -4.31 9.72
C ASN A 71 13.53 -4.60 8.24
N ARG A 72 14.76 -4.44 7.77
CA ARG A 72 15.09 -4.68 6.37
C ARG A 72 14.80 -6.10 5.93
N VAL A 73 15.04 -7.06 6.81
CA VAL A 73 14.75 -8.45 6.50
C VAL A 73 13.26 -8.66 6.30
N THR A 74 12.46 -8.06 7.18
CA THR A 74 11.02 -8.12 7.07
C THR A 74 10.55 -7.50 5.77
N LEU A 75 11.13 -6.35 5.43
CA LEU A 75 10.76 -5.68 4.20
C LEU A 75 11.07 -6.56 2.98
N ARG A 76 12.24 -7.15 2.97
CA ARG A 76 12.66 -8.00 1.87
C ARG A 76 11.74 -9.19 1.70
N THR A 77 11.36 -9.80 2.83
CA THR A 77 10.44 -10.92 2.81
C THR A 77 9.09 -10.53 2.24
N LYS A 78 8.59 -9.37 2.65
CA LYS A 78 7.31 -8.90 2.17
C LYS A 78 7.33 -8.54 0.69
N LEU A 79 8.42 -7.95 0.23
CA LEU A 79 8.56 -7.63 -1.18
C LEU A 79 8.51 -8.89 -2.04
N LYS A 80 9.13 -9.94 -1.54
CA LYS A 80 9.10 -11.22 -2.22
C LYS A 80 7.70 -11.82 -2.21
N GLN A 81 7.09 -11.76 -1.05
CA GLN A 81 5.75 -12.31 -0.85
C GLN A 81 4.75 -11.72 -1.84
N TYR A 82 4.85 -10.43 -2.09
CA TYR A 82 3.92 -9.74 -2.97
C TYR A 82 4.45 -9.58 -4.40
N ASN A 83 5.60 -10.16 -4.69
CA ASN A 83 6.20 -10.08 -6.02
C ASN A 83 6.43 -8.65 -6.48
N ILE A 84 6.91 -7.82 -5.58
CA ILE A 84 7.16 -6.43 -5.91
C ILE A 84 8.57 -6.31 -6.46
N ASN A 85 8.67 -5.85 -7.69
CA ASN A 85 9.94 -5.68 -8.35
C ASN A 85 10.48 -4.29 -8.08
N THR A 86 11.50 -4.19 -7.26
CA THR A 86 12.05 -2.91 -6.88
C THR A 86 13.07 -2.36 -7.86
N VAL A 87 13.57 -3.21 -8.71
CA VAL A 87 14.60 -2.79 -9.65
C VAL A 87 14.05 -1.88 -10.72
N SER A 88 12.84 -2.12 -11.14
CA SER A 88 12.26 -1.36 -12.24
C SER A 88 12.14 0.12 -11.96
N TYR A 89 12.15 0.50 -10.69
CA TYR A 89 12.00 1.91 -10.37
C TYR A 89 13.22 2.75 -10.70
N THR A 90 14.36 2.12 -10.80
CA THR A 90 15.57 2.86 -11.07
C THR A 90 15.84 3.06 -12.54
N HIS A 91 15.20 2.29 -13.37
CA HIS A 91 15.45 2.37 -14.77
C HIS A 91 14.61 3.30 -15.54
N LEU A 92 13.61 3.56 -15.05
CA LEU A 92 12.79 4.39 -15.84
C LEU A 92 13.20 5.75 -15.96
N THR A 93 13.94 5.52 -16.05
CA THR A 93 14.44 6.57 -16.48
C THR A 93 14.95 6.63 -17.64
N LEU A 94 15.00 5.27 -17.76
CA LEU A 94 15.42 5.23 -18.56
C LEU A 94 15.45 4.99 -19.35
N PRO A 95 15.67 4.48 -19.32
CA PRO A 95 15.72 4.28 -20.06
C PRO A 95 15.72 3.95 -20.47
N THR A 96 15.93 3.58 -20.34
CA THR A 96 15.75 3.38 -20.69
C THR A 96 15.60 3.06 -21.08
N THR A 97 15.93 2.88 -21.12
CA THR A 97 15.69 2.72 -21.33
C THR A 97 15.48 2.39 -21.71
N PRO A 98 15.73 2.22 -21.84
CA PRO A 98 15.45 2.08 -21.93
C PRO A 98 15.19 1.78 -22.26
N TYR A 99 15.42 1.67 -22.45
CA TYR A 99 14.98 1.70 -22.43
C TYR A 99 14.83 1.86 -22.79
N VAL A 100 15.20 1.63 -22.90
CA VAL A 100 15.02 2.21 -22.96
C VAL A 100 14.76 2.28 -22.95
#